data_b360f3cf4196dd30a37290644bbe64c6
#
_entry.id   b360f3cf4196dd30a37290644bbe64c6
#
_cell.length_a   1.000
_cell.length_b   1.000
_cell.length_c   1.000
_cell.angle_alpha   90.00
_cell.angle_beta   90.00
_cell.angle_gamma   90.00
#
_symmetry.space_group_name_H-M   'P 1'
#
loop_
_entity.id
_entity.type
_entity.pdbx_description
1 polymer ?
#
loop_
_entity_poly.entity_id
_entity_poly.type
_entity_poly.pdbx_seq_one_letter_code
_entity_poly.pdbx_strand_id
1 'polypeptide(L)'
;MRYKKNVLSIIASVLCLGLLSGCGGYSHDFNSSEEAQKYVLAKLKDKYNEEFTIKEVKKYKEEKIGLNWISVEVSSKENSSQTATVYARNTGLFEDSYHVYYYSDEIEELATPLFQDKSFIRNYQLEVQG
;
A
#
# COMPACT_ATOMS: atom_id res chain seq x y z
N MET A 1 0.27 -7.16 -20.19
CA MET A 1 1.26 -6.13 -20.45
C MET A 1 1.90 -5.51 -19.23
N ARG A 2 1.19 -5.34 -18.15
CA ARG A 2 1.75 -5.04 -16.83
C ARG A 2 2.77 -6.09 -16.37
N TYR A 3 2.57 -7.34 -16.72
CA TYR A 3 3.39 -8.48 -16.32
C TYR A 3 4.85 -8.38 -16.74
N LYS A 4 5.13 -7.98 -17.98
CA LYS A 4 6.51 -7.92 -18.47
C LYS A 4 7.33 -6.79 -17.87
N LYS A 5 6.71 -5.64 -17.61
CA LYS A 5 7.35 -4.53 -16.91
C LYS A 5 7.60 -4.85 -15.43
N ASN A 6 6.64 -5.50 -14.81
CA ASN A 6 6.73 -5.84 -13.40
C ASN A 6 7.76 -6.94 -13.12
N VAL A 7 7.92 -7.91 -14.01
CA VAL A 7 8.92 -8.96 -13.85
C VAL A 7 10.34 -8.41 -13.94
N LEU A 8 10.62 -7.53 -14.89
CA LEU A 8 11.91 -6.86 -15.01
C LEU A 8 12.18 -5.93 -13.81
N SER A 9 11.17 -5.22 -13.36
CA SER A 9 11.27 -4.34 -12.20
C SER A 9 11.45 -5.13 -10.91
N ILE A 10 10.78 -6.25 -10.76
CA ILE A 10 10.93 -7.16 -9.61
C ILE A 10 12.35 -7.73 -9.55
N ILE A 11 12.90 -8.15 -10.69
CA ILE A 11 14.27 -8.68 -10.74
C ILE A 11 15.28 -7.60 -10.38
N ALA A 12 15.12 -6.39 -10.88
CA ALA A 12 15.97 -5.26 -10.53
C ALA A 12 15.82 -4.87 -9.06
N SER A 13 14.61 -4.90 -8.52
CA SER A 13 14.33 -4.63 -7.11
C SER A 13 14.89 -5.69 -6.19
N VAL A 14 14.80 -6.96 -6.57
CA VAL A 14 15.39 -8.07 -5.80
C VAL A 14 16.90 -7.93 -5.73
N LEU A 15 17.54 -7.55 -6.81
CA LEU A 15 18.98 -7.28 -6.82
C LEU A 15 19.36 -6.09 -5.94
N CYS A 16 18.58 -5.02 -5.99
CA CYS A 16 18.79 -3.86 -5.11
C CYS A 16 18.49 -4.18 -3.65
N LEU A 17 17.45 -4.95 -3.39
CA LEU A 17 17.09 -5.39 -2.04
C LEU A 17 18.12 -6.35 -1.47
N GLY A 18 18.72 -7.19 -2.28
CA GLY A 18 19.82 -8.05 -1.86
C GLY A 18 21.02 -7.28 -1.37
N LEU A 19 21.29 -6.11 -1.94
CA LEU A 19 22.35 -5.21 -1.50
C LEU A 19 21.95 -4.38 -0.27
N LEU A 20 20.68 -4.07 -0.13
CA LEU A 20 20.12 -3.26 0.95
C LEU A 20 19.68 -4.10 2.16
N SER A 21 19.48 -5.39 1.98
CA SER A 21 19.04 -6.27 3.07
C SER A 21 20.05 -6.38 4.20
N GLY A 22 21.31 -6.13 3.94
CA GLY A 22 22.32 -5.97 4.97
C GLY A 22 22.14 -4.72 5.82
N CYS A 23 21.48 -3.70 5.29
CA CYS A 23 21.14 -2.47 6.01
C CYS A 23 19.75 -2.54 6.63
N GLY A 24 19.04 -3.61 6.36
CA GLY A 24 17.64 -3.78 6.68
C GLY A 24 17.35 -4.19 8.09
N GLY A 25 18.11 -3.77 9.01
CA GLY A 25 17.57 -3.63 10.32
C GLY A 25 16.39 -2.68 10.24
N TYR A 26 15.33 -3.09 9.59
CA TYR A 26 14.05 -2.42 9.75
C TYR A 26 13.66 -2.59 11.19
N SER A 27 14.28 -1.78 12.02
CA SER A 27 13.71 -1.53 13.30
C SER A 27 12.33 -1.00 12.99
N HIS A 28 11.34 -1.69 13.41
CA HIS A 28 9.97 -1.21 13.37
C HIS A 28 9.82 0.03 14.26
N ASP A 29 10.90 0.41 14.89
CA ASP A 29 10.96 1.51 15.82
C ASP A 29 11.12 2.82 15.07
N PHE A 30 10.04 3.54 14.98
CA PHE A 30 10.08 4.94 14.64
C PHE A 30 9.72 5.76 15.88
N ASN A 31 10.53 6.77 16.16
CA ASN A 31 10.40 7.61 17.33
C ASN A 31 9.92 9.03 17.01
N SER A 32 9.63 9.30 15.74
CA SER A 32 9.14 10.58 15.28
C SER A 32 8.20 10.41 14.09
N SER A 33 7.41 11.42 13.81
CA SER A 33 6.55 11.45 12.64
C SER A 33 7.36 11.30 11.34
N GLU A 34 8.53 11.92 11.27
CA GLU A 34 9.40 11.85 10.09
C GLU A 34 9.93 10.43 9.85
N GLU A 35 10.37 9.77 10.89
CA GLU A 35 10.80 8.37 10.80
C GLU A 35 9.64 7.44 10.43
N ALA A 36 8.46 7.68 11.00
CA ALA A 36 7.25 6.94 10.67
C ALA A 36 6.87 7.11 9.18
N GLN A 37 6.98 8.32 8.65
CA GLN A 37 6.73 8.58 7.23
C GLN A 37 7.71 7.83 6.34
N LYS A 38 8.99 7.83 6.67
CA LYS A 38 10.02 7.07 5.95
C LYS A 38 9.74 5.57 5.99
N TYR A 39 9.34 5.08 7.14
CA TYR A 39 8.95 3.68 7.31
C TYR A 39 7.77 3.30 6.41
N VAL A 40 6.72 4.13 6.38
CA VAL A 40 5.56 3.93 5.52
C VAL A 40 5.95 3.88 4.05
N LEU A 41 6.75 4.85 3.59
CA LEU A 41 7.19 4.91 2.19
C LEU A 41 8.04 3.69 1.82
N ALA A 42 8.94 3.27 2.69
CA ALA A 42 9.78 2.10 2.46
C ALA A 42 8.93 0.82 2.37
N LYS A 43 7.96 0.66 3.26
CA LYS A 43 7.05 -0.49 3.25
C LYS A 43 6.18 -0.54 2.01
N LEU A 44 5.64 0.59 1.57
CA LEU A 44 4.85 0.67 0.34
C LEU A 44 5.68 0.32 -0.89
N LYS A 45 6.89 0.85 -0.97
CA LYS A 45 7.81 0.53 -2.07
C LYS A 45 8.15 -0.95 -2.10
N ASP A 46 8.43 -1.54 -0.96
CA ASP A 46 8.72 -2.96 -0.83
C ASP A 46 7.52 -3.82 -1.25
N LYS A 47 6.33 -3.43 -0.82
CA LYS A 47 5.11 -4.20 -1.08
C LYS A 47 4.62 -4.11 -2.53
N TYR A 48 4.69 -2.94 -3.14
CA TYR A 48 4.10 -2.68 -4.46
C TYR A 48 5.12 -2.40 -5.55
N ASN A 49 6.39 -2.24 -5.18
CA ASN A 49 7.44 -1.87 -6.12
C ASN A 49 7.14 -0.58 -6.91
N GLU A 50 6.52 0.37 -6.24
CA GLU A 50 6.17 1.69 -6.77
C GLU A 50 6.68 2.77 -5.82
N GLU A 51 6.94 3.94 -6.37
CA GLU A 51 7.27 5.12 -5.58
C GLU A 51 6.00 5.79 -5.07
N PHE A 52 5.99 6.15 -3.80
CA PHE A 52 4.84 6.81 -3.16
C PHE A 52 5.23 8.17 -2.63
N THR A 53 4.23 9.03 -2.54
CA THR A 53 4.35 10.35 -1.91
C THR A 53 3.33 10.44 -0.78
N ILE A 54 3.76 10.96 0.36
CA ILE A 54 2.84 11.28 1.45
C ILE A 54 2.16 12.60 1.13
N LYS A 55 0.84 12.57 0.97
CA LYS A 55 0.04 13.77 0.74
C LYS A 55 -0.29 14.50 2.02
N GLU A 56 -0.58 13.75 3.05
CA GLU A 56 -0.98 14.33 4.34
C GLU A 56 -0.70 13.35 5.47
N VAL A 57 -0.17 13.85 6.56
CA VAL A 57 -0.13 13.12 7.82
C VAL A 57 -1.43 13.43 8.56
N LYS A 58 -2.32 12.44 8.62
CA LYS A 58 -3.60 12.60 9.32
C LYS A 58 -3.41 12.64 10.81
N LYS A 59 -2.56 11.76 11.32
CA LYS A 59 -2.28 11.69 12.74
C LYS A 59 -0.97 10.96 13.01
N TYR A 60 -0.20 11.48 13.92
CA TYR A 60 0.91 10.79 14.56
C TYR A 60 0.72 10.82 16.05
N LYS A 61 0.89 9.70 16.71
CA LYS A 61 0.72 9.62 18.15
C LYS A 61 1.80 8.77 18.79
N GLU A 62 2.36 9.32 19.85
CA GLU A 62 3.22 8.59 20.77
C GLU A 62 2.38 8.17 21.97
N GLU A 63 2.30 6.87 22.16
CA GLU A 63 1.57 6.29 23.29
C GLU A 63 2.56 5.91 24.40
N LYS A 64 2.01 5.61 25.57
CA LYS A 64 2.82 5.16 26.69
C LYS A 64 3.58 3.89 26.34
N ILE A 65 4.77 3.73 26.93
CA ILE A 65 5.62 2.54 26.79
C ILE A 65 6.22 2.41 25.36
N GLY A 66 6.53 3.53 24.70
CA GLY A 66 7.21 3.52 23.41
C GLY A 66 6.36 3.03 22.25
N LEU A 67 5.05 2.99 22.38
CA LEU A 67 4.13 2.63 21.31
C LEU A 67 3.81 3.87 20.48
N ASN A 68 4.19 3.83 19.21
CA ASN A 68 3.95 4.94 18.29
C ASN A 68 3.19 4.45 17.06
N TRP A 69 2.31 5.29 16.56
CA TRP A 69 1.59 4.97 15.33
C TRP A 69 1.35 6.22 14.48
N ILE A 70 1.17 5.98 13.20
CA ILE A 70 0.92 7.03 12.22
C ILE A 70 -0.21 6.63 11.29
N SER A 71 -1.01 7.62 10.90
CA SER A 71 -2.00 7.50 9.84
C SER A 71 -1.71 8.58 8.80
N VAL A 72 -1.54 8.17 7.56
CA VAL A 72 -1.18 9.07 6.46
C VAL A 72 -2.04 8.80 5.23
N GLU A 73 -2.19 9.83 4.41
CA GLU A 73 -2.67 9.68 3.05
C GLU A 73 -1.48 9.70 2.10
N VAL A 74 -1.46 8.74 1.19
CA VAL A 74 -0.40 8.56 0.21
C VAL A 74 -0.99 8.43 -1.19
N SER A 75 -0.17 8.71 -2.19
CA SER A 75 -0.47 8.34 -3.56
C SER A 75 0.76 7.79 -4.25
N SER A 76 0.55 6.87 -5.17
CA SER A 76 1.60 6.37 -6.04
C SER A 76 1.96 7.44 -7.06
N LYS A 77 3.25 7.58 -7.36
CA LYS A 77 3.69 8.47 -8.44
C LYS A 77 3.19 8.02 -9.81
N GLU A 78 2.94 6.74 -9.98
CA GLU A 78 2.35 6.18 -11.20
C GLU A 78 0.86 6.48 -11.33
N ASN A 79 0.20 6.74 -10.21
CA ASN A 79 -1.24 7.01 -10.17
C ASN A 79 -1.55 8.07 -9.10
N SER A 80 -1.11 9.28 -9.36
CA SER A 80 -1.18 10.40 -8.41
C SER A 80 -2.60 10.89 -8.12
N SER A 81 -3.57 10.53 -8.96
CA SER A 81 -4.96 10.89 -8.74
C SER A 81 -5.66 10.06 -7.67
N GLN A 82 -5.11 8.88 -7.37
CA GLN A 82 -5.67 8.00 -6.34
C GLN A 82 -4.97 8.22 -5.01
N THR A 83 -5.76 8.34 -3.97
CA THR A 83 -5.27 8.52 -2.61
C THR A 83 -5.61 7.28 -1.80
N ALA A 84 -4.63 6.76 -1.12
CA ALA A 84 -4.78 5.63 -0.21
C ALA A 84 -4.45 6.05 1.21
N THR A 85 -5.06 5.39 2.18
CA THR A 85 -4.76 5.58 3.59
C THR A 85 -3.82 4.48 4.06
N VAL A 86 -2.83 4.85 4.83
CA VAL A 86 -1.91 3.92 5.48
C VAL A 86 -1.95 4.13 6.98
N TYR A 87 -2.04 3.05 7.70
CA TYR A 87 -1.90 3.02 9.15
C TYR A 87 -0.74 2.10 9.52
N ALA A 88 0.17 2.61 10.32
CA ALA A 88 1.34 1.85 10.73
C ALA A 88 1.65 2.06 12.21
N ARG A 89 2.10 1.00 12.86
CA ARG A 89 2.62 1.02 14.23
C ARG A 89 4.07 0.58 14.26
N ASN A 90 4.79 1.06 15.24
CA ASN A 90 6.18 0.62 15.47
C ASN A 90 6.27 -0.83 15.95
N THR A 91 5.17 -1.50 16.20
CA THR A 91 5.08 -2.94 16.48
C THR A 91 5.19 -3.81 15.22
N GLY A 92 5.21 -3.21 14.05
CA GLY A 92 5.20 -3.91 12.75
C GLY A 92 3.83 -4.00 12.11
N LEU A 93 2.77 -3.55 12.78
CA LEU A 93 1.45 -3.49 12.17
C LEU A 93 1.46 -2.48 11.03
N PHE A 94 1.01 -2.92 9.85
CA PHE A 94 0.97 -2.09 8.66
C PHE A 94 -0.28 -2.44 7.86
N GLU A 95 -1.14 -1.46 7.68
CA GLU A 95 -2.39 -1.60 6.93
C GLU A 95 -2.47 -0.47 5.91
N ASP A 96 -2.86 -0.80 4.70
CA ASP A 96 -3.06 0.19 3.65
C ASP A 96 -4.28 -0.15 2.80
N SER A 97 -4.87 0.86 2.19
CA SER A 97 -5.98 0.70 1.27
C SER A 97 -5.55 0.71 -0.21
N TYR A 98 -4.27 0.87 -0.49
CA TYR A 98 -3.76 0.95 -1.85
C TYR A 98 -3.93 -0.36 -2.62
N HIS A 99 -3.96 -1.49 -1.94
CA HIS A 99 -4.18 -2.79 -2.56
C HIS A 99 -5.46 -2.85 -3.40
N VAL A 100 -6.49 -2.10 -3.04
CA VAL A 100 -7.74 -2.01 -3.81
C VAL A 100 -7.47 -1.46 -5.21
N TYR A 101 -6.64 -0.44 -5.32
CA TYR A 101 -6.27 0.15 -6.60
C TYR A 101 -5.25 -0.71 -7.36
N TYR A 102 -4.30 -1.28 -6.64
CA TYR A 102 -3.24 -2.08 -7.23
C TYR A 102 -3.78 -3.34 -7.92
N TYR A 103 -4.73 -3.99 -7.28
CA TYR A 103 -5.35 -5.21 -7.81
C TYR A 103 -6.66 -4.97 -8.54
N SER A 104 -7.06 -3.72 -8.78
CA SER A 104 -8.35 -3.41 -9.37
C SER A 104 -8.56 -4.04 -10.75
N ASP A 105 -7.53 -4.02 -11.60
CA ASP A 105 -7.62 -4.59 -12.94
C ASP A 105 -7.74 -6.11 -12.89
N GLU A 106 -7.00 -6.76 -11.99
CA GLU A 106 -7.08 -8.21 -11.79
C GLU A 106 -8.43 -8.63 -11.23
N ILE A 107 -8.94 -7.87 -10.27
CA ILE A 107 -10.26 -8.10 -9.69
C ILE A 107 -11.33 -7.92 -10.75
N GLU A 108 -11.23 -6.88 -11.57
CA GLU A 108 -12.16 -6.63 -12.66
C GLU A 108 -12.14 -7.76 -13.69
N GLU A 109 -10.95 -8.21 -14.09
CA GLU A 109 -10.78 -9.31 -15.03
C GLU A 109 -11.38 -10.62 -14.50
N LEU A 110 -11.15 -10.93 -13.23
CA LEU A 110 -11.71 -12.11 -12.58
C LEU A 110 -13.21 -12.01 -12.36
N ALA A 111 -13.70 -10.81 -12.09
CA ALA A 111 -15.11 -10.57 -11.79
C ALA A 111 -15.97 -10.43 -13.05
N THR A 112 -15.41 -10.01 -14.18
CA THR A 112 -16.14 -9.78 -15.42
C THR A 112 -17.01 -10.98 -15.85
N PRO A 113 -16.50 -12.22 -15.86
CA PRO A 113 -17.35 -13.37 -16.21
C PRO A 113 -18.53 -13.58 -15.26
N LEU A 114 -18.35 -13.24 -13.98
CA LEU A 114 -19.41 -13.35 -12.96
C LEU A 114 -20.49 -12.29 -13.14
N PHE A 115 -20.11 -11.12 -13.64
CA PHE A 115 -21.01 -9.98 -13.86
C PHE A 115 -21.74 -10.02 -15.20
N GLN A 116 -21.50 -11.02 -16.04
CA GLN A 116 -22.27 -11.23 -17.25
C GLN A 116 -23.71 -11.67 -16.99
N ASP A 117 -23.98 -12.23 -15.83
CA ASP A 117 -25.33 -12.50 -15.37
C ASP A 117 -25.95 -11.23 -14.81
N LYS A 118 -26.96 -10.70 -15.54
CA LYS A 118 -27.64 -9.47 -15.18
C LYS A 118 -28.30 -9.49 -13.80
N SER A 119 -28.77 -10.64 -13.36
CA SER A 119 -29.38 -10.79 -12.03
C SER A 119 -28.35 -10.63 -10.92
N PHE A 120 -27.16 -11.15 -11.12
CA PHE A 120 -26.05 -11.00 -10.16
C PHE A 120 -25.61 -9.54 -10.04
N ILE A 121 -25.43 -8.84 -11.16
CA ILE A 121 -25.09 -7.42 -11.18
C ILE A 121 -26.13 -6.61 -10.42
N ARG A 122 -27.40 -6.90 -10.63
CA ARG A 122 -28.49 -6.22 -9.98
C ARG A 122 -28.45 -6.38 -8.47
N ASN A 123 -28.22 -7.58 -7.99
CA ASN A 123 -28.07 -7.87 -6.57
C ASN A 123 -26.87 -7.17 -5.95
N TYR A 124 -25.75 -7.17 -6.66
CA TYR A 124 -24.54 -6.50 -6.22
C TYR A 124 -24.74 -4.98 -6.07
N GLN A 125 -25.39 -4.35 -7.04
CA GLN A 125 -25.70 -2.92 -6.98
C GLN A 125 -26.63 -2.57 -5.81
N LEU A 126 -27.58 -3.41 -5.50
CA LEU A 126 -28.46 -3.21 -4.36
C LEU A 126 -27.71 -3.32 -3.02
N GLU A 127 -26.76 -4.23 -2.91
CA GLU A 127 -25.93 -4.35 -1.71
C GLU A 127 -25.03 -3.14 -1.52
N VAL A 128 -24.47 -2.61 -2.58
CA VAL A 128 -23.59 -1.43 -2.51
C VAL A 128 -24.36 -0.15 -2.19
N GLN A 129 -25.62 -0.08 -2.61
CA GLN A 129 -26.49 1.08 -2.33
C GLN A 129 -27.18 1.00 -0.96
N GLY A 130 -27.21 -0.15 -0.36
CA GLY A 130 -27.76 -0.37 0.97
C GLY A 130 -26.76 -0.06 2.05
#